data_cd33c2cfafc28733f45016e7b49d3952
#
_entry.id   cd33c2cfafc28733f45016e7b49d3952
#
_cell.length_a   1.000
_cell.length_b   1.000
_cell.length_c   1.000
_cell.angle_alpha   90.00
_cell.angle_beta   90.00
_cell.angle_gamma   90.00
#
_symmetry.space_group_name_H-M   'P 1'
#
loop_
_entity.id
_entity.type
_entity.pdbx_description
1 polymer ?
#
loop_
_entity_poly.entity_id
_entity_poly.type
_entity_poly.pdbx_seq_one_letter_code
_entity_poly.pdbx_strand_id
1 'polypeptide(L)'
;VTVTLYGGDEYVSEIIGSDPTSDLALLKLDGSNFPYVELGDSDDLIIGEWVVALGNPFKLFSYSNKPSASIGIISATNIDFGMQQSGKVFQDMIQTDAAINPGNRGGPLLNSKGQLIGINTFIFTGGKSKQGSIGIGFAIPAKRAIKIAEELKAKGRIVRSFTTGLLVQPLDSKTISYLNSPFR
;
A
#
# COMPACT_ATOMS: atom_id res chain seq x y z
N VAL A 1 -4.63 12.26 -15.50
CA VAL A 1 -5.54 11.50 -14.61
C VAL A 1 -6.54 12.48 -14.04
N THR A 2 -7.84 12.12 -14.00
CA THR A 2 -8.87 12.94 -13.34
C THR A 2 -9.05 12.43 -11.91
N VAL A 3 -9.09 13.36 -10.96
CA VAL A 3 -9.34 13.10 -9.55
C VAL A 3 -10.65 13.79 -9.16
N THR A 4 -11.59 13.02 -8.65
CA THR A 4 -12.88 13.54 -8.16
C THR A 4 -12.82 13.63 -6.63
N LEU A 5 -13.04 14.81 -6.08
CA LEU A 5 -13.09 15.04 -4.65
C LEU A 5 -14.44 14.67 -4.05
N TYR A 6 -14.48 14.56 -2.73
CA TYR A 6 -15.74 14.50 -2.00
C TYR A 6 -16.63 15.71 -2.36
N GLY A 7 -17.87 15.44 -2.74
CA GLY A 7 -18.77 16.49 -3.24
C GLY A 7 -18.93 16.48 -4.78
N GLY A 8 -18.03 15.82 -5.52
CA GLY A 8 -18.15 15.61 -6.96
C GLY A 8 -17.29 16.56 -7.82
N ASP A 9 -16.54 17.48 -7.24
CA ASP A 9 -15.63 18.35 -7.99
C ASP A 9 -14.51 17.54 -8.65
N GLU A 10 -14.28 17.76 -9.94
CA GLU A 10 -13.27 17.06 -10.72
C GLU A 10 -12.07 17.95 -11.04
N TYR A 11 -10.89 17.40 -10.86
CA TYR A 11 -9.61 18.05 -11.14
C TYR A 11 -8.75 17.21 -12.07
N VAL A 12 -8.18 17.85 -13.07
CA VAL A 12 -7.14 17.21 -13.88
C VAL A 12 -5.85 17.21 -13.07
N SER A 13 -5.23 16.04 -12.94
CA SER A 13 -3.97 15.91 -12.20
C SER A 13 -2.80 15.70 -13.14
N GLU A 14 -1.66 16.26 -12.77
CA GLU A 14 -0.35 15.98 -13.33
C GLU A 14 0.28 14.79 -12.59
N ILE A 15 0.96 13.90 -13.33
CA ILE A 15 1.76 12.81 -12.73
C ILE A 15 3.16 13.36 -12.47
N ILE A 16 3.51 13.63 -11.22
CA ILE A 16 4.84 14.09 -10.81
C ILE A 16 5.86 12.96 -10.95
N GLY A 17 5.46 11.75 -10.62
CA GLY A 17 6.29 10.57 -10.78
C GLY A 17 5.56 9.30 -10.34
N SER A 18 6.12 8.17 -10.74
CA SER A 18 5.62 6.86 -10.32
C SER A 18 6.76 5.90 -10.04
N ASP A 19 6.49 4.96 -9.13
CA ASP A 19 7.40 3.89 -8.80
C ASP A 19 6.72 2.53 -8.98
N PRO A 20 6.93 1.87 -10.12
CA PRO A 20 6.33 0.56 -10.39
C PRO A 20 6.72 -0.51 -9.37
N THR A 21 7.90 -0.38 -8.74
CA THR A 21 8.40 -1.36 -7.76
C THR A 21 7.59 -1.32 -6.46
N SER A 22 7.24 -0.13 -5.97
CA SER A 22 6.43 0.02 -4.76
C SER A 22 4.93 0.12 -5.04
N ASP A 23 4.52 0.17 -6.32
CA ASP A 23 3.13 0.35 -6.75
C ASP A 23 2.52 1.70 -6.32
N LEU A 24 3.33 2.75 -6.27
CA LEU A 24 2.92 4.09 -5.87
C LEU A 24 3.14 5.12 -6.98
N ALA A 25 2.25 6.11 -7.03
CA ALA A 25 2.37 7.27 -7.90
C ALA A 25 2.03 8.53 -7.12
N LEU A 26 2.74 9.63 -7.43
CA LEU A 26 2.49 10.96 -6.90
C LEU A 26 1.80 11.81 -7.96
N LEU A 27 0.61 12.31 -7.61
CA LEU A 27 -0.18 13.20 -8.44
C LEU A 27 -0.18 14.61 -7.86
N LYS A 28 -0.17 15.61 -8.74
CA LYS A 28 -0.35 17.02 -8.39
C LYS A 28 -1.69 17.49 -8.92
N LEU A 29 -2.53 18.02 -8.03
CA LEU A 29 -3.75 18.76 -8.39
C LEU A 29 -3.43 20.24 -8.51
N ASP A 30 -4.07 20.91 -9.46
CA ASP A 30 -4.05 22.37 -9.55
C ASP A 30 -5.12 22.93 -8.61
N GLY A 31 -4.68 23.81 -7.69
CA GLY A 31 -5.54 24.40 -6.68
C GLY A 31 -4.91 24.43 -5.29
N SER A 32 -5.69 24.86 -4.31
CA SER A 32 -5.28 25.00 -2.90
C SER A 32 -6.44 24.70 -1.96
N ASN A 33 -6.10 24.52 -0.68
CA ASN A 33 -7.09 24.27 0.41
C ASN A 33 -7.94 23.00 0.22
N PHE A 34 -7.38 21.98 -0.42
CA PHE A 34 -8.04 20.69 -0.49
C PHE A 34 -8.15 20.06 0.90
N PRO A 35 -9.29 19.41 1.22
CA PRO A 35 -9.38 18.60 2.42
C PRO A 35 -8.40 17.40 2.30
N TYR A 36 -7.71 17.10 3.36
CA TYR A 36 -6.74 16.01 3.40
C TYR A 36 -6.87 15.22 4.70
N VAL A 37 -6.35 14.02 4.68
CA VAL A 37 -6.27 13.14 5.85
C VAL A 37 -4.94 13.40 6.55
N GLU A 38 -4.97 13.57 7.87
CA GLU A 38 -3.76 13.68 8.67
C GLU A 38 -2.96 12.38 8.65
N LEU A 39 -1.63 12.53 8.77
CA LEU A 39 -0.73 11.38 8.82
C LEU A 39 -0.70 10.80 10.23
N GLY A 40 -0.91 9.48 10.32
CA GLY A 40 -0.71 8.71 11.53
C GLY A 40 0.67 8.06 11.59
N ASP A 41 1.00 7.53 12.73
CA ASP A 41 2.20 6.71 12.90
C ASP A 41 1.92 5.29 12.42
N SER A 42 2.71 4.81 11.46
CA SER A 42 2.62 3.44 10.94
C SER A 42 3.71 2.52 11.48
N ASP A 43 4.58 2.99 12.38
CA ASP A 43 5.63 2.18 13.00
C ASP A 43 5.17 1.58 14.34
N ASP A 44 4.24 2.27 15.04
CA ASP A 44 3.75 1.87 16.37
C ASP A 44 2.31 1.31 16.30
N LEU A 45 2.10 0.39 15.35
CA LEU A 45 0.79 -0.25 15.16
C LEU A 45 0.64 -1.48 16.05
N ILE A 46 -0.52 -1.60 16.70
CA ILE A 46 -0.84 -2.72 17.57
C ILE A 46 -1.81 -3.68 16.85
N ILE A 47 -1.50 -4.97 16.83
CA ILE A 47 -2.41 -6.00 16.31
C ILE A 47 -3.69 -5.99 17.14
N GLY A 48 -4.84 -5.94 16.45
CA GLY A 48 -6.16 -5.82 17.08
C GLY A 48 -6.70 -4.39 17.10
N GLU A 49 -5.92 -3.36 16.76
CA GLU A 49 -6.44 -1.99 16.64
C GLU A 49 -7.46 -1.86 15.50
N TRP A 50 -8.50 -1.07 15.74
CA TRP A 50 -9.51 -0.78 14.75
C TRP A 50 -8.97 0.05 13.60
N VAL A 51 -9.33 -0.34 12.38
CA VAL A 51 -8.99 0.39 11.16
C VAL A 51 -10.19 0.55 10.25
N VAL A 52 -10.17 1.61 9.45
CA VAL A 52 -11.16 1.90 8.43
C VAL A 52 -10.45 2.00 7.07
N ALA A 53 -10.85 1.15 6.14
CA ALA A 53 -10.41 1.26 4.75
C ALA A 53 -11.46 2.03 3.95
N LEU A 54 -11.04 3.11 3.26
CA LEU A 54 -11.90 3.87 2.36
C LEU A 54 -11.55 3.56 0.91
N GLY A 55 -12.53 3.72 0.02
CA GLY A 55 -12.31 3.56 -1.40
C GLY A 55 -13.58 3.75 -2.22
N ASN A 56 -13.49 3.38 -3.49
CA ASN A 56 -14.61 3.46 -4.44
C ASN A 56 -14.86 2.08 -5.09
N PRO A 57 -15.30 1.07 -4.31
CA PRO A 57 -15.56 -0.25 -4.84
C PRO A 57 -16.68 -0.18 -5.87
N PHE A 58 -16.49 -0.90 -6.99
CA PHE A 58 -17.47 -0.98 -8.09
C PHE A 58 -17.88 0.39 -8.67
N LYS A 59 -17.08 1.45 -8.48
CA LYS A 59 -17.35 2.83 -8.92
C LYS A 59 -18.64 3.42 -8.31
N LEU A 60 -19.03 3.00 -7.13
CA LEU A 60 -20.23 3.47 -6.44
C LEU A 60 -20.18 4.96 -6.08
N PHE A 61 -18.99 5.55 -6.06
CA PHE A 61 -18.80 6.99 -5.88
C PHE A 61 -19.62 7.82 -6.88
N SER A 62 -19.75 7.35 -8.14
CA SER A 62 -20.53 8.04 -9.17
C SER A 62 -22.04 8.19 -8.84
N TYR A 63 -22.54 7.42 -7.89
CA TYR A 63 -23.95 7.48 -7.47
C TYR A 63 -24.17 8.29 -6.20
N SER A 64 -23.16 8.40 -5.34
CA SER A 64 -23.31 9.02 -4.02
C SER A 64 -22.38 10.20 -3.77
N ASN A 65 -21.36 10.39 -4.61
CA ASN A 65 -20.22 11.32 -4.41
C ASN A 65 -19.55 11.14 -3.05
N LYS A 66 -19.61 9.91 -2.50
CA LYS A 66 -19.01 9.55 -1.21
C LYS A 66 -18.24 8.26 -1.33
N PRO A 67 -17.05 8.17 -0.70
CA PRO A 67 -16.31 6.91 -0.63
C PRO A 67 -17.08 5.88 0.20
N SER A 68 -16.90 4.61 -0.13
CA SER A 68 -17.35 3.51 0.72
C SER A 68 -16.32 3.25 1.81
N ALA A 69 -16.79 2.89 2.99
CA ALA A 69 -15.97 2.52 4.13
C ALA A 69 -16.17 1.03 4.47
N SER A 70 -15.08 0.36 4.81
CA SER A 70 -15.10 -0.95 5.46
C SER A 70 -14.28 -0.89 6.74
N ILE A 71 -14.75 -1.54 7.80
CA ILE A 71 -14.08 -1.57 9.09
C ILE A 71 -13.47 -2.95 9.32
N GLY A 72 -12.36 -2.99 10.03
CA GLY A 72 -11.67 -4.18 10.47
C GLY A 72 -10.64 -3.85 11.54
N ILE A 73 -9.67 -4.73 11.69
CA ILE A 73 -8.55 -4.58 12.62
C ILE A 73 -7.22 -4.72 11.88
N ILE A 74 -6.14 -4.34 12.54
CA ILE A 74 -4.79 -4.74 12.16
C ILE A 74 -4.62 -6.21 12.53
N SER A 75 -4.51 -7.06 11.52
CA SER A 75 -4.36 -8.51 11.71
C SER A 75 -2.90 -8.92 11.90
N ALA A 76 -1.97 -8.22 11.24
CA ALA A 76 -0.53 -8.40 11.40
C ALA A 76 0.23 -7.15 10.87
N THR A 77 1.48 -7.01 11.29
CA THR A 77 2.40 -5.95 10.84
C THR A 77 3.69 -6.55 10.32
N ASN A 78 4.48 -5.76 9.59
CA ASN A 78 5.82 -6.15 9.11
C ASN A 78 5.81 -7.42 8.24
N ILE A 79 4.79 -7.56 7.39
CA ILE A 79 4.70 -8.72 6.48
C ILE A 79 5.53 -8.45 5.23
N ASP A 80 6.52 -9.31 4.99
CA ASP A 80 7.40 -9.25 3.83
C ASP A 80 7.03 -10.31 2.79
N PHE A 81 6.61 -9.86 1.61
CA PHE A 81 6.38 -10.73 0.46
C PHE A 81 7.57 -10.79 -0.50
N GLY A 82 8.58 -9.92 -0.29
CA GLY A 82 9.72 -9.79 -1.18
C GLY A 82 9.36 -9.33 -2.59
N MET A 83 10.19 -9.71 -3.55
CA MET A 83 9.97 -9.38 -4.95
C MET A 83 8.95 -10.33 -5.57
N GLN A 84 7.90 -9.76 -6.13
CA GLN A 84 6.87 -10.49 -6.86
C GLN A 84 7.30 -10.73 -8.32
N GLN A 85 6.70 -11.71 -9.00
CA GLN A 85 6.93 -11.97 -10.43
C GLN A 85 6.66 -10.75 -11.32
N SER A 86 5.81 -9.83 -10.86
CA SER A 86 5.53 -8.54 -11.53
C SER A 86 6.64 -7.49 -11.37
N GLY A 87 7.70 -7.78 -10.62
CA GLY A 87 8.76 -6.83 -10.26
C GLY A 87 8.41 -5.90 -9.09
N LYS A 88 7.20 -5.99 -8.53
CA LYS A 88 6.82 -5.24 -7.34
C LYS A 88 7.48 -5.82 -6.10
N VAL A 89 7.82 -4.94 -5.15
CA VAL A 89 8.43 -5.33 -3.87
C VAL A 89 7.54 -4.85 -2.74
N PHE A 90 6.98 -5.80 -2.02
CA PHE A 90 6.12 -5.55 -0.87
C PHE A 90 6.83 -5.97 0.42
N GLN A 91 7.16 -4.97 1.23
CA GLN A 91 7.87 -5.12 2.51
C GLN A 91 7.17 -4.31 3.60
N ASP A 92 7.30 -4.75 4.85
CA ASP A 92 6.73 -4.13 6.04
C ASP A 92 5.20 -3.93 5.96
N MET A 93 4.51 -4.77 5.18
CA MET A 93 3.09 -4.58 4.89
C MET A 93 2.23 -4.71 6.13
N ILE A 94 1.18 -3.88 6.20
CA ILE A 94 0.11 -3.97 7.20
C ILE A 94 -0.93 -4.95 6.67
N GLN A 95 -1.26 -5.99 7.44
CA GLN A 95 -2.39 -6.87 7.15
C GLN A 95 -3.63 -6.40 7.90
N THR A 96 -4.79 -6.45 7.24
CA THR A 96 -6.10 -6.13 7.83
C THR A 96 -7.18 -7.09 7.32
N ASP A 97 -8.19 -7.33 8.14
CA ASP A 97 -9.42 -8.04 7.75
C ASP A 97 -10.52 -7.09 7.23
N ALA A 98 -10.29 -5.76 7.30
CA ALA A 98 -11.16 -4.80 6.62
C ALA A 98 -11.31 -5.20 5.15
N ALA A 99 -12.55 -5.22 4.65
CA ALA A 99 -12.83 -5.68 3.30
C ALA A 99 -12.20 -4.78 2.24
N ILE A 100 -11.11 -5.23 1.63
CA ILE A 100 -10.48 -4.59 0.48
C ILE A 100 -10.99 -5.28 -0.79
N ASN A 101 -11.60 -4.53 -1.68
CA ASN A 101 -12.14 -5.01 -2.95
C ASN A 101 -11.56 -4.19 -4.11
N PRO A 102 -11.73 -4.62 -5.37
CA PRO A 102 -11.43 -3.77 -6.52
C PRO A 102 -12.14 -2.41 -6.40
N GLY A 103 -11.35 -1.31 -6.40
CA GLY A 103 -11.81 0.06 -6.16
C GLY A 103 -11.45 0.65 -4.79
N ASN A 104 -11.11 -0.18 -3.78
CA ASN A 104 -10.50 0.30 -2.54
C ASN A 104 -8.98 0.39 -2.63
N ARG A 105 -8.36 -0.21 -3.65
CA ARG A 105 -6.91 -0.13 -3.86
C ARG A 105 -6.50 1.30 -4.15
N GLY A 106 -5.41 1.74 -3.55
CA GLY A 106 -4.95 3.14 -3.59
C GLY A 106 -5.68 4.05 -2.61
N GLY A 107 -6.78 3.60 -2.00
CA GLY A 107 -7.47 4.31 -0.93
C GLY A 107 -6.74 4.21 0.40
N PRO A 108 -7.07 5.08 1.37
CA PRO A 108 -6.43 5.11 2.66
C PRO A 108 -6.89 3.96 3.57
N LEU A 109 -5.97 3.46 4.39
CA LEU A 109 -6.23 2.73 5.61
C LEU A 109 -6.03 3.71 6.78
N LEU A 110 -7.08 3.92 7.57
CA LEU A 110 -7.13 4.90 8.65
C LEU A 110 -7.17 4.19 10.01
N ASN A 111 -6.56 4.79 11.02
CA ASN A 111 -6.74 4.36 12.41
C ASN A 111 -8.07 4.89 12.99
N SER A 112 -8.36 4.55 14.24
CA SER A 112 -9.57 5.01 14.96
C SER A 112 -9.67 6.53 15.17
N LYS A 113 -8.57 7.26 14.98
CA LYS A 113 -8.52 8.74 15.03
C LYS A 113 -8.75 9.37 13.65
N GLY A 114 -8.94 8.58 12.60
CA GLY A 114 -9.06 9.06 11.22
C GLY A 114 -7.74 9.44 10.56
N GLN A 115 -6.60 9.02 11.11
CA GLN A 115 -5.28 9.32 10.58
C GLN A 115 -4.82 8.22 9.62
N LEU A 116 -4.11 8.60 8.55
CA LEU A 116 -3.57 7.69 7.55
C LEU A 116 -2.44 6.85 8.13
N ILE A 117 -2.63 5.54 8.20
CA ILE A 117 -1.61 4.57 8.61
C ILE A 117 -1.11 3.69 7.46
N GLY A 118 -1.86 3.64 6.35
CA GLY A 118 -1.45 2.86 5.19
C GLY A 118 -2.24 3.19 3.94
N ILE A 119 -1.76 2.67 2.79
CA ILE A 119 -2.42 2.74 1.49
C ILE A 119 -2.81 1.32 1.07
N ASN A 120 -4.10 1.07 0.90
CA ASN A 120 -4.64 -0.24 0.50
C ASN A 120 -4.06 -0.65 -0.86
N THR A 121 -3.53 -1.86 -0.99
CA THR A 121 -2.86 -2.24 -2.22
C THR A 121 -3.35 -3.55 -2.83
N PHE A 122 -3.37 -4.65 -2.12
CA PHE A 122 -3.85 -5.92 -2.67
C PHE A 122 -4.57 -6.79 -1.63
N ILE A 123 -5.24 -7.82 -2.11
CA ILE A 123 -5.89 -8.84 -1.31
C ILE A 123 -5.34 -10.22 -1.68
N PHE A 124 -5.35 -11.11 -0.72
CA PHE A 124 -5.18 -12.53 -0.96
C PHE A 124 -6.55 -13.15 -1.27
N THR A 125 -6.71 -13.77 -2.44
CA THR A 125 -8.03 -14.28 -2.88
C THR A 125 -8.19 -15.79 -2.77
N GLY A 126 -7.18 -16.51 -2.29
CA GLY A 126 -7.24 -17.96 -2.07
C GLY A 126 -7.43 -18.83 -3.32
N GLY A 127 -7.32 -18.27 -4.55
CA GLY A 127 -7.40 -19.01 -5.80
C GLY A 127 -7.87 -18.20 -6.99
N LYS A 128 -7.66 -18.73 -8.22
CA LYS A 128 -7.88 -18.02 -9.49
C LYS A 128 -9.33 -17.61 -9.80
N SER A 129 -10.32 -18.13 -9.09
CA SER A 129 -11.76 -17.92 -9.40
C SER A 129 -12.53 -17.09 -8.37
N LYS A 130 -11.90 -16.68 -7.25
CA LYS A 130 -12.58 -15.88 -6.23
C LYS A 130 -12.23 -14.40 -6.42
N GLN A 131 -13.21 -13.61 -6.82
CA GLN A 131 -13.12 -12.14 -6.82
C GLN A 131 -13.72 -11.64 -5.50
N GLY A 132 -12.95 -10.83 -4.77
CA GLY A 132 -13.40 -10.19 -3.54
C GLY A 132 -12.55 -10.53 -2.31
N SER A 133 -12.77 -9.77 -1.26
CA SER A 133 -12.07 -9.94 0.01
C SER A 133 -12.53 -11.22 0.73
N ILE A 134 -11.56 -11.94 1.27
CA ILE A 134 -11.78 -13.09 2.18
C ILE A 134 -11.29 -12.76 3.59
N GLY A 135 -11.15 -11.47 3.93
CA GLY A 135 -10.62 -11.03 5.22
C GLY A 135 -9.09 -11.01 5.29
N ILE A 136 -8.41 -11.00 4.15
CA ILE A 136 -6.94 -10.90 4.07
C ILE A 136 -6.59 -9.81 3.07
N GLY A 137 -6.48 -8.59 3.56
CA GLY A 137 -6.07 -7.40 2.82
C GLY A 137 -4.72 -6.90 3.29
N PHE A 138 -4.04 -6.13 2.43
CA PHE A 138 -2.71 -5.57 2.72
C PHE A 138 -2.65 -4.10 2.33
N ALA A 139 -1.95 -3.32 3.15
CA ALA A 139 -1.68 -1.92 2.90
C ALA A 139 -0.18 -1.62 3.00
N ILE A 140 0.30 -0.70 2.19
CA ILE A 140 1.64 -0.13 2.28
C ILE A 140 1.65 0.85 3.46
N PRO A 141 2.58 0.75 4.42
CA PRO A 141 2.66 1.68 5.55
C PRO A 141 2.77 3.14 5.09
N ALA A 142 2.06 4.04 5.78
CA ALA A 142 2.03 5.47 5.43
C ALA A 142 3.43 6.10 5.42
N LYS A 143 4.28 5.80 6.39
CA LYS A 143 5.66 6.30 6.47
C LYS A 143 6.48 5.92 5.23
N ARG A 144 6.33 4.67 4.75
CA ARG A 144 6.99 4.22 3.52
C ARG A 144 6.44 4.97 2.30
N ALA A 145 5.12 5.13 2.20
CA ALA A 145 4.49 5.84 1.11
C ALA A 145 4.92 7.31 1.05
N ILE A 146 5.03 7.97 2.20
CA ILE A 146 5.50 9.36 2.31
C ILE A 146 6.95 9.47 1.84
N LYS A 147 7.85 8.60 2.32
CA LYS A 147 9.25 8.61 1.90
C LYS A 147 9.39 8.47 0.37
N ILE A 148 8.60 7.60 -0.24
CA ILE A 148 8.56 7.44 -1.70
C ILE A 148 8.01 8.70 -2.37
N ALA A 149 6.93 9.27 -1.85
CA ALA A 149 6.32 10.49 -2.39
C ALA A 149 7.28 11.69 -2.32
N GLU A 150 8.03 11.85 -1.24
CA GLU A 150 9.06 12.88 -1.09
C GLU A 150 10.17 12.73 -2.13
N GLU A 151 10.66 11.51 -2.37
CA GLU A 151 11.67 11.26 -3.39
C GLU A 151 11.12 11.50 -4.80
N LEU A 152 9.89 11.06 -5.10
CA LEU A 152 9.20 11.35 -6.36
C LEU A 152 9.02 12.86 -6.55
N LYS A 153 8.64 13.59 -5.50
CA LYS A 153 8.51 15.05 -5.54
C LYS A 153 9.83 15.75 -5.83
N ALA A 154 10.92 15.27 -5.24
CA ALA A 154 12.24 15.88 -5.39
C ALA A 154 12.91 15.56 -6.74
N LYS A 155 12.72 14.34 -7.27
CA LYS A 155 13.51 13.81 -8.39
C LYS A 155 12.66 13.34 -9.59
N GLY A 156 11.33 13.29 -9.46
CA GLY A 156 10.41 12.73 -10.46
C GLY A 156 10.49 11.20 -10.61
N ARG A 157 11.44 10.56 -9.94
CA ARG A 157 11.69 9.10 -10.01
C ARG A 157 12.38 8.59 -8.76
N ILE A 158 12.23 7.30 -8.47
CA ILE A 158 13.01 6.63 -7.42
C ILE A 158 14.32 6.09 -8.01
N VAL A 159 15.43 6.39 -7.36
CA VAL A 159 16.77 5.93 -7.76
C VAL A 159 17.17 4.75 -6.89
N ARG A 160 17.24 3.55 -7.48
CA ARG A 160 17.68 2.30 -6.82
C ARG A 160 19.00 1.77 -7.37
N SER A 161 19.79 2.64 -8.00
CA SER A 161 21.06 2.27 -8.63
C SER A 161 22.21 2.26 -7.64
N PHE A 162 22.18 1.35 -6.67
CA PHE A 162 23.35 1.04 -5.89
C PHE A 162 23.58 -0.48 -5.90
N THR A 163 24.85 -0.86 -5.82
CA THR A 163 25.24 -2.26 -5.63
C THR A 163 26.16 -2.34 -4.44
N THR A 164 25.97 -3.35 -3.61
CA THR A 164 26.88 -3.66 -2.52
C THR A 164 28.13 -4.37 -3.02
N GLY A 165 28.16 -4.82 -4.29
CA GLY A 165 29.19 -5.71 -4.83
C GLY A 165 29.09 -7.14 -4.31
N LEU A 166 28.12 -7.46 -3.45
CA LEU A 166 27.89 -8.78 -2.91
C LEU A 166 26.91 -9.55 -3.78
N LEU A 167 27.28 -10.76 -4.16
CA LEU A 167 26.38 -11.75 -4.73
C LEU A 167 25.91 -12.66 -3.60
N VAL A 168 24.61 -12.69 -3.36
CA VAL A 168 24.00 -13.55 -2.35
C VAL A 168 23.05 -14.54 -3.02
N GLN A 169 22.99 -15.74 -2.48
CA GLN A 169 22.02 -16.76 -2.88
C GLN A 169 21.37 -17.37 -1.65
N PRO A 170 20.12 -17.82 -1.73
CA PRO A 170 19.49 -18.57 -0.65
C PRO A 170 20.29 -19.84 -0.32
N LEU A 171 20.44 -20.11 0.96
CA LEU A 171 21.01 -21.37 1.42
C LEU A 171 19.91 -22.44 1.42
N ASP A 172 19.99 -23.39 0.49
CA ASP A 172 19.17 -24.59 0.53
C ASP A 172 19.80 -25.66 1.46
N SER A 173 19.02 -26.68 1.80
CA SER A 173 19.47 -27.76 2.70
C SER A 173 20.73 -28.48 2.22
N LYS A 174 20.95 -28.56 0.91
CA LYS A 174 22.16 -29.20 0.31
C LYS A 174 23.38 -28.28 0.49
N THR A 175 23.23 -27.00 0.23
CA THR A 175 24.28 -26.00 0.40
C THR A 175 24.69 -25.87 1.86
N ILE A 176 23.72 -25.86 2.80
CA ILE A 176 23.99 -25.85 4.24
C ILE A 176 24.80 -27.09 4.67
N SER A 177 24.41 -28.26 4.18
CA SER A 177 25.07 -29.52 4.47
C SER A 177 26.52 -29.54 3.91
N TYR A 178 26.70 -29.02 2.68
CA TYR A 178 28.02 -28.95 2.04
C TYR A 178 28.96 -27.96 2.73
N LEU A 179 28.46 -26.82 3.16
CA LEU A 179 29.23 -25.78 3.87
C LEU A 179 29.46 -26.10 5.35
N ASN A 180 28.93 -27.22 5.85
CA ASN A 180 29.03 -27.58 7.26
C ASN A 180 28.58 -26.45 8.21
N SER A 181 27.59 -25.67 7.76
CA SER A 181 27.10 -24.47 8.46
C SER A 181 26.28 -24.85 9.71
N PRO A 182 26.50 -24.17 10.85
CA PRO A 182 25.73 -24.42 12.07
C PRO A 182 24.28 -23.87 11.97
N PHE A 183 23.95 -23.12 10.93
CA PHE A 183 22.61 -22.55 10.73
C PHE A 183 21.71 -23.59 10.01
N ARG A 184 20.65 -23.96 10.68
CA ARG A 184 19.55 -24.77 10.11
C ARG A 184 18.30 -23.94 9.92
#